data_28b2547496642669ba9abf617f01f06e
#
_entry.id   28b2547496642669ba9abf617f01f06e
#
_cell.length_a   1.000
_cell.length_b   1.000
_cell.length_c   1.000
_cell.angle_alpha   90.00
_cell.angle_beta   90.00
_cell.angle_gamma   90.00
#
_symmetry.space_group_name_H-M   'P 1'
#
loop_
_entity.id
_entity.type
_entity.pdbx_description
1 polymer ?
#
loop_
_entity_poly.entity_id
_entity_poly.type
_entity_poly.pdbx_seq_one_letter_code
_entity_poly.pdbx_strand_id
1 'polypeptide(L)'
;MSAGALRLQIGARTIASIPRRLRRIGLSLDEALACSAPALPPLTSGEDGYLVTSLPETAAIDWRGVRFERQRYTRYYVDLVAGEAAWRAGLSGQTRSTLKRKARKLAAESGGTLDVRRYRTPAELGDFHPIARALAEKTYQERLMGAGLPGDASAVQRMIAQAGEDQVRAWLLYVRGEPAAYLWCGADGETLRYDYVGHDPALAALSPGSVLMEAALRDLFADRFVRFDFTEGEGQHKRGMASAGVACHDLLLLRPTLANLAAVSLVGGFDAAMRVAKRAAAAPALQGIAKRVRRA
;
A
#
# COMPACT_ATOMS: atom_id res chain seq x y z
N MET A 1 -18.90 3.17 -11.28
CA MET A 1 -18.81 4.51 -10.62
C MET A 1 -18.76 4.26 -9.11
N SER A 2 -17.62 4.42 -8.48
CA SER A 2 -17.49 4.19 -7.04
C SER A 2 -18.02 5.42 -6.31
N ALA A 3 -19.10 5.25 -5.52
CA ALA A 3 -19.55 6.28 -4.60
C ALA A 3 -18.47 6.44 -3.53
N GLY A 4 -17.65 7.48 -3.64
CA GLY A 4 -16.68 7.85 -2.62
C GLY A 4 -17.41 8.37 -1.39
N ALA A 5 -16.89 8.10 -0.20
CA ALA A 5 -17.39 8.69 1.03
C ALA A 5 -16.24 9.36 1.79
N LEU A 6 -16.48 10.53 2.35
CA LEU A 6 -15.57 11.15 3.29
C LEU A 6 -15.72 10.44 4.63
N ARG A 7 -14.70 9.69 5.03
CA ARG A 7 -14.74 8.87 6.25
C ARG A 7 -14.14 9.61 7.43
N LEU A 8 -14.85 9.60 8.55
CA LEU A 8 -14.35 9.98 9.86
C LEU A 8 -13.83 8.73 10.55
N GLN A 9 -12.53 8.67 10.84
CA GLN A 9 -11.88 7.44 11.30
C GLN A 9 -11.08 7.64 12.58
N ILE A 10 -11.17 6.66 13.48
CA ILE A 10 -10.29 6.54 14.66
C ILE A 10 -9.43 5.28 14.46
N GLY A 11 -8.15 5.47 14.15
CA GLY A 11 -7.30 4.38 13.69
C GLY A 11 -7.83 3.77 12.39
N ALA A 12 -8.05 2.45 12.36
CA ALA A 12 -8.62 1.75 11.21
C ALA A 12 -10.17 1.72 11.21
N ARG A 13 -10.82 2.16 12.31
CA ARG A 13 -12.28 2.08 12.46
C ARG A 13 -12.97 3.32 11.89
N THR A 14 -13.87 3.14 10.92
CA THR A 14 -14.76 4.20 10.44
C THR A 14 -15.88 4.42 11.45
N ILE A 15 -16.00 5.64 11.98
CA ILE A 15 -17.05 6.05 12.94
C ILE A 15 -18.27 6.57 12.20
N ALA A 16 -18.02 7.35 11.14
CA ALA A 16 -19.08 7.88 10.30
C ALA A 16 -18.56 8.10 8.87
N SER A 17 -19.47 8.18 7.92
CA SER A 17 -19.15 8.49 6.53
C SER A 17 -20.14 9.52 5.98
N ILE A 18 -19.61 10.49 5.24
CA ILE A 18 -20.40 11.50 4.54
C ILE A 18 -20.38 11.10 3.05
N PRO A 19 -21.50 10.64 2.49
CA PRO A 19 -21.52 10.21 1.09
C PRO A 19 -21.22 11.39 0.16
N ARG A 20 -20.31 11.17 -0.80
CA ARG A 20 -19.97 12.09 -1.89
C ARG A 20 -19.70 11.29 -3.14
N ARG A 21 -20.12 11.80 -4.27
CA ARG A 21 -19.84 11.20 -5.58
C ARG A 21 -18.54 11.79 -6.11
N LEU A 22 -17.44 11.08 -5.86
CA LEU A 22 -16.10 11.53 -6.24
C LEU A 22 -15.60 10.73 -7.43
N ARG A 23 -15.07 11.43 -8.43
CA ARG A 23 -14.27 10.81 -9.48
C ARG A 23 -12.84 10.65 -8.97
N ARG A 24 -12.34 9.43 -8.91
CA ARG A 24 -10.96 9.18 -8.50
C ARG A 24 -10.02 9.36 -9.68
N ILE A 25 -8.92 10.08 -9.44
CA ILE A 25 -7.78 10.25 -10.34
C ILE A 25 -6.55 9.87 -9.52
N GLY A 26 -5.97 8.71 -9.81
CA GLY A 26 -4.73 8.25 -9.16
C GLY A 26 -3.57 8.43 -10.13
N LEU A 27 -2.51 9.12 -9.68
CA LEU A 27 -1.30 9.25 -10.48
C LEU A 27 -0.47 7.96 -10.36
N SER A 28 0.10 7.53 -11.49
CA SER A 28 1.16 6.51 -11.50
C SER A 28 2.40 7.02 -10.76
N LEU A 29 3.37 6.14 -10.49
CA LEU A 29 4.65 6.58 -9.94
C LEU A 29 5.41 7.46 -10.93
N ASP A 30 5.35 7.14 -12.22
CA ASP A 30 6.04 7.88 -13.26
C ASP A 30 5.47 9.29 -13.42
N GLU A 31 4.14 9.46 -13.37
CA GLU A 31 3.49 10.77 -13.36
C GLU A 31 3.88 11.58 -12.10
N ALA A 32 3.95 10.92 -10.95
CA ALA A 32 4.37 11.56 -9.72
C ALA A 32 5.85 12.01 -9.77
N LEU A 33 6.74 11.20 -10.32
CA LEU A 33 8.15 11.55 -10.51
C LEU A 33 8.36 12.65 -11.55
N ALA A 34 7.53 12.68 -12.60
CA ALA A 34 7.53 13.75 -13.60
C ALA A 34 6.93 15.06 -13.07
N CYS A 35 6.44 15.09 -11.83
CA CYS A 35 5.74 16.23 -11.25
C CYS A 35 4.57 16.74 -12.10
N SER A 36 3.91 15.84 -12.83
CA SER A 36 2.83 16.16 -13.74
C SER A 36 1.53 16.46 -13.00
N ALA A 37 0.85 17.52 -13.37
CA ALA A 37 -0.52 17.75 -12.92
C ALA A 37 -1.47 16.89 -13.78
N PRO A 38 -2.39 16.12 -13.17
CA PRO A 38 -3.32 15.30 -13.92
C PRO A 38 -4.37 16.16 -14.63
N ALA A 39 -4.80 15.74 -15.82
CA ALA A 39 -5.96 16.31 -16.46
C ALA A 39 -7.22 16.01 -15.61
N LEU A 40 -8.04 17.03 -15.40
CA LEU A 40 -9.33 16.91 -14.71
C LEU A 40 -10.46 16.90 -15.77
N PRO A 41 -11.00 15.72 -16.14
CA PRO A 41 -12.12 15.64 -17.06
C PRO A 41 -13.35 16.38 -16.50
N PRO A 42 -14.20 17.02 -17.30
CA PRO A 42 -15.37 17.75 -16.78
C PRO A 42 -16.24 16.87 -15.87
N LEU A 43 -16.65 17.42 -14.71
CA LEU A 43 -17.57 16.75 -13.81
C LEU A 43 -18.99 16.71 -14.37
N THR A 44 -19.62 15.55 -14.31
CA THR A 44 -21.06 15.42 -14.58
C THR A 44 -21.92 16.10 -13.50
N SER A 45 -23.21 16.35 -13.79
CA SER A 45 -24.12 16.99 -12.84
C SER A 45 -24.29 16.24 -11.52
N GLY A 46 -24.04 14.94 -11.52
CA GLY A 46 -24.17 14.10 -10.32
C GLY A 46 -22.89 13.93 -9.51
N GLU A 47 -21.77 14.50 -9.93
CA GLU A 47 -20.48 14.38 -9.23
C GLU A 47 -20.21 15.61 -8.36
N ASP A 48 -19.75 15.37 -7.14
CA ASP A 48 -19.40 16.41 -6.17
C ASP A 48 -17.99 16.96 -6.39
N GLY A 49 -17.09 16.20 -7.02
CA GLY A 49 -15.70 16.58 -7.22
C GLY A 49 -14.79 15.42 -7.53
N TYR A 50 -13.49 15.62 -7.27
CA TYR A 50 -12.44 14.62 -7.47
C TYR A 50 -11.78 14.23 -6.15
N LEU A 51 -11.32 12.98 -6.10
CA LEU A 51 -10.27 12.54 -5.20
C LEU A 51 -9.02 12.29 -6.06
N VAL A 52 -8.06 13.21 -5.96
CA VAL A 52 -6.74 13.06 -6.61
C VAL A 52 -5.79 12.41 -5.63
N THR A 53 -5.21 11.27 -5.99
CA THR A 53 -4.26 10.55 -5.12
C THR A 53 -2.87 10.52 -5.73
N SER A 54 -1.85 10.48 -4.86
CA SER A 54 -0.42 10.50 -5.24
C SER A 54 0.02 11.74 -6.02
N LEU A 55 -0.63 12.88 -5.78
CA LEU A 55 -0.20 14.14 -6.38
C LEU A 55 1.12 14.59 -5.73
N PRO A 56 2.20 14.83 -6.49
CA PRO A 56 3.45 15.37 -5.93
C PRO A 56 3.21 16.72 -5.27
N GLU A 57 3.88 16.98 -4.14
CA GLU A 57 3.74 18.27 -3.44
C GLU A 57 4.18 19.48 -4.28
N THR A 58 5.02 19.25 -5.28
CA THR A 58 5.48 20.27 -6.24
C THR A 58 4.51 20.53 -7.39
N ALA A 59 3.54 19.63 -7.62
CA ALA A 59 2.55 19.79 -8.68
C ALA A 59 1.39 20.67 -8.21
N ALA A 60 0.97 21.61 -9.05
CA ALA A 60 -0.17 22.48 -8.80
C ALA A 60 -1.35 22.09 -9.70
N ILE A 61 -2.55 22.04 -9.12
CA ILE A 61 -3.79 21.88 -9.88
C ILE A 61 -4.58 23.18 -9.78
N ASP A 62 -4.95 23.77 -10.94
CA ASP A 62 -5.89 24.89 -10.94
C ASP A 62 -7.32 24.39 -10.66
N TRP A 63 -7.84 24.77 -9.50
CA TRP A 63 -9.18 24.41 -9.05
C TRP A 63 -9.86 25.57 -8.32
N ARG A 64 -10.95 26.06 -8.87
CA ARG A 64 -11.70 27.20 -8.29
C ARG A 64 -12.75 26.83 -7.24
N GLY A 65 -12.82 25.53 -6.84
CA GLY A 65 -13.73 25.05 -5.82
C GLY A 65 -13.06 24.87 -4.45
N VAL A 66 -13.68 24.03 -3.63
CA VAL A 66 -13.16 23.67 -2.29
C VAL A 66 -12.00 22.71 -2.45
N ARG A 67 -10.86 23.02 -1.82
CA ARG A 67 -9.67 22.16 -1.76
C ARG A 67 -9.50 21.66 -0.34
N PHE A 68 -9.27 20.36 -0.18
CA PHE A 68 -9.00 19.78 1.12
C PHE A 68 -7.96 18.67 1.00
N GLU A 69 -6.87 18.81 1.73
CA GLU A 69 -5.83 17.81 1.79
C GLU A 69 -6.24 16.69 2.77
N ARG A 70 -6.28 15.45 2.24
CA ARG A 70 -6.67 14.27 3.01
C ARG A 70 -5.49 13.68 3.78
N GLN A 71 -4.36 13.56 3.15
CA GLN A 71 -3.14 13.02 3.73
C GLN A 71 -1.92 13.46 2.95
N ARG A 72 -0.77 13.46 3.63
CA ARG A 72 0.57 13.59 3.05
C ARG A 72 1.34 12.33 3.38
N TYR A 73 2.18 11.90 2.44
CA TYR A 73 3.03 10.73 2.60
C TYR A 73 4.17 10.76 1.60
N THR A 74 5.20 9.96 1.88
CA THR A 74 6.23 9.67 0.88
C THR A 74 5.83 8.39 0.16
N ARG A 75 5.69 8.45 -1.17
CA ARG A 75 5.54 7.29 -2.03
C ARG A 75 6.92 6.72 -2.30
N TYR A 76 7.22 5.60 -1.67
CA TYR A 76 8.53 4.95 -1.74
C TYR A 76 8.62 4.04 -2.96
N TYR A 77 9.84 3.93 -3.54
CA TYR A 77 10.10 3.01 -4.66
C TYR A 77 11.53 2.48 -4.61
N VAL A 78 11.76 1.38 -5.34
CA VAL A 78 13.10 0.85 -5.61
C VAL A 78 13.43 1.13 -7.07
N ASP A 79 14.57 1.74 -7.32
CA ASP A 79 15.17 1.85 -8.65
C ASP A 79 15.85 0.53 -8.98
N LEU A 80 15.28 -0.23 -9.92
CA LEU A 80 15.77 -1.53 -10.33
C LEU A 80 16.92 -1.41 -11.35
N VAL A 81 16.98 -0.29 -12.08
CA VAL A 81 18.04 -0.05 -13.09
C VAL A 81 19.41 0.11 -12.43
N ALA A 82 19.44 0.69 -11.22
CA ALA A 82 20.68 0.84 -10.45
C ALA A 82 21.33 -0.50 -10.05
N GLY A 83 20.57 -1.59 -10.07
CA GLY A 83 21.02 -2.95 -9.77
C GLY A 83 21.04 -3.31 -8.28
N GLU A 84 21.06 -4.62 -7.99
CA GLU A 84 20.99 -5.16 -6.61
C GLU A 84 22.11 -4.63 -5.72
N ALA A 85 23.34 -4.53 -6.25
CA ALA A 85 24.51 -4.10 -5.48
C ALA A 85 24.36 -2.65 -4.99
N ALA A 86 23.91 -1.75 -5.85
CA ALA A 86 23.67 -0.36 -5.50
C ALA A 86 22.52 -0.22 -4.50
N TRP A 87 21.41 -0.93 -4.73
CA TRP A 87 20.30 -0.99 -3.78
C TRP A 87 20.75 -1.46 -2.39
N ARG A 88 21.49 -2.58 -2.32
CA ARG A 88 21.99 -3.11 -1.03
C ARG A 88 22.94 -2.14 -0.33
N ALA A 89 23.80 -1.46 -1.07
CA ALA A 89 24.71 -0.45 -0.52
C ALA A 89 23.93 0.74 0.07
N GLY A 90 22.83 1.14 -0.55
CA GLY A 90 21.94 2.21 -0.07
C GLY A 90 21.15 1.87 1.20
N LEU A 91 20.94 0.57 1.50
CA LEU A 91 20.25 0.18 2.74
C LEU A 91 21.10 0.48 3.97
N SER A 92 20.46 0.93 5.07
CA SER A 92 21.16 1.11 6.33
C SER A 92 21.78 -0.20 6.84
N GLY A 93 22.88 -0.13 7.58
CA GLY A 93 23.50 -1.30 8.22
C GLY A 93 22.52 -2.07 9.10
N GLN A 94 21.66 -1.36 9.82
CA GLN A 94 20.60 -1.94 10.64
C GLN A 94 19.58 -2.71 9.80
N THR A 95 19.15 -2.16 8.65
CA THR A 95 18.22 -2.84 7.74
C THR A 95 18.85 -4.11 7.20
N ARG A 96 20.07 -4.04 6.65
CA ARG A 96 20.79 -5.21 6.13
C ARG A 96 20.95 -6.33 7.16
N SER A 97 21.37 -5.96 8.38
CA SER A 97 21.52 -6.92 9.48
C SER A 97 20.19 -7.56 9.87
N THR A 98 19.13 -6.76 9.94
CA THR A 98 17.78 -7.23 10.28
C THR A 98 17.22 -8.18 9.23
N LEU A 99 17.32 -7.86 7.93
CA LEU A 99 16.88 -8.72 6.83
C LEU A 99 17.64 -10.05 6.85
N LYS A 100 18.98 -10.00 6.96
CA LYS A 100 19.81 -11.21 7.04
C LYS A 100 19.43 -12.11 8.23
N ARG A 101 19.17 -11.52 9.41
CA ARG A 101 18.74 -12.26 10.60
C ARG A 101 17.37 -12.90 10.41
N LYS A 102 16.40 -12.17 9.82
CA LYS A 102 15.05 -12.68 9.53
C LYS A 102 15.11 -13.84 8.54
N ALA A 103 15.84 -13.68 7.44
CA ALA A 103 16.02 -14.72 6.44
C ALA A 103 16.64 -15.99 7.04
N ARG A 104 17.70 -15.87 7.86
CA ARG A 104 18.32 -17.01 8.55
C ARG A 104 17.35 -17.71 9.50
N LYS A 105 16.59 -16.93 10.32
CA LYS A 105 15.63 -17.48 11.24
C LYS A 105 14.55 -18.28 10.52
N LEU A 106 14.04 -17.75 9.41
CA LEU A 106 13.00 -18.43 8.63
C LEU A 106 13.55 -19.65 7.89
N ALA A 107 14.76 -19.57 7.31
CA ALA A 107 15.42 -20.72 6.68
C ALA A 107 15.65 -21.87 7.65
N ALA A 108 16.04 -21.57 8.89
CA ALA A 108 16.22 -22.61 9.92
C ALA A 108 14.93 -23.39 10.20
N GLU A 109 13.76 -22.76 10.08
CA GLU A 109 12.47 -23.43 10.21
C GLU A 109 12.05 -24.22 8.96
N SER A 110 12.79 -24.10 7.84
CA SER A 110 12.50 -24.70 6.55
C SER A 110 13.66 -25.56 6.02
N GLY A 111 14.35 -26.27 6.91
CA GLY A 111 15.44 -27.18 6.51
C GLY A 111 16.72 -26.48 6.06
N GLY A 112 16.93 -25.21 6.43
CA GLY A 112 18.18 -24.48 6.17
C GLY A 112 18.11 -23.57 4.92
N THR A 113 17.06 -23.68 4.12
CA THR A 113 16.88 -22.88 2.88
C THR A 113 15.53 -22.16 2.88
N LEU A 114 15.43 -21.09 2.09
CA LEU A 114 14.15 -20.41 1.84
C LEU A 114 13.46 -21.06 0.64
N ASP A 115 12.21 -21.51 0.80
CA ASP A 115 11.36 -21.97 -0.29
C ASP A 115 10.51 -20.79 -0.78
N VAL A 116 11.02 -20.04 -1.75
CA VAL A 116 10.32 -18.94 -2.40
C VAL A 116 10.03 -19.33 -3.84
N ARG A 117 8.77 -19.37 -4.21
CA ARG A 117 8.31 -19.74 -5.54
C ARG A 117 7.76 -18.51 -6.25
N ARG A 118 8.15 -18.40 -7.53
CA ARG A 118 7.76 -17.29 -8.41
C ARG A 118 6.72 -17.75 -9.41
N TYR A 119 5.76 -16.86 -9.72
CA TYR A 119 4.64 -17.11 -10.64
C TYR A 119 4.50 -15.93 -11.59
N ARG A 120 4.40 -16.21 -12.89
CA ARG A 120 4.45 -15.21 -13.93
C ARG A 120 3.45 -15.45 -15.06
N THR A 121 3.27 -16.71 -15.47
CA THR A 121 2.40 -17.10 -16.59
C THR A 121 0.94 -17.27 -16.15
N PRO A 122 -0.04 -17.23 -17.09
CA PRO A 122 -1.44 -17.48 -16.77
C PRO A 122 -1.69 -18.80 -16.03
N ALA A 123 -1.01 -19.88 -16.42
CA ALA A 123 -1.15 -21.18 -15.76
C ALA A 123 -0.62 -21.13 -14.33
N GLU A 124 0.58 -20.59 -14.14
CA GLU A 124 1.18 -20.41 -12.81
C GLU A 124 0.32 -19.52 -11.90
N LEU A 125 -0.32 -18.47 -12.44
CA LEU A 125 -1.22 -17.61 -11.67
C LEU A 125 -2.51 -18.34 -11.28
N GLY A 126 -2.96 -19.27 -12.09
CA GLY A 126 -4.05 -20.19 -11.75
C GLY A 126 -3.74 -21.03 -10.52
N ASP A 127 -2.49 -21.52 -10.40
CA ASP A 127 -2.01 -22.29 -9.23
C ASP A 127 -1.77 -21.37 -8.02
N PHE A 128 -1.21 -20.19 -8.23
CA PHE A 128 -0.91 -19.20 -7.18
C PHE A 128 -2.17 -18.70 -6.47
N HIS A 129 -3.19 -18.32 -7.24
CA HIS A 129 -4.32 -17.56 -6.72
C HIS A 129 -5.08 -18.28 -5.58
N PRO A 130 -5.48 -19.55 -5.68
CA PRO A 130 -6.20 -20.21 -4.59
C PRO A 130 -5.38 -20.29 -3.30
N ILE A 131 -4.06 -20.49 -3.40
CA ILE A 131 -3.15 -20.56 -2.25
C ILE A 131 -3.04 -19.19 -1.59
N ALA A 132 -2.79 -18.15 -2.38
CA ALA A 132 -2.67 -16.78 -1.89
C ALA A 132 -4.00 -16.26 -1.32
N ARG A 133 -5.13 -16.65 -1.91
CA ARG A 133 -6.46 -16.30 -1.40
C ARG A 133 -6.74 -16.93 -0.04
N ALA A 134 -6.41 -18.21 0.14
CA ALA A 134 -6.53 -18.87 1.44
C ALA A 134 -5.67 -18.21 2.53
N LEU A 135 -4.47 -17.69 2.17
CA LEU A 135 -3.66 -16.90 3.08
C LEU A 135 -4.28 -15.53 3.36
N ALA A 136 -4.83 -14.85 2.34
CA ALA A 136 -5.47 -13.55 2.49
C ALA A 136 -6.61 -13.59 3.51
N GLU A 137 -7.43 -14.64 3.49
CA GLU A 137 -8.56 -14.84 4.41
C GLU A 137 -8.14 -14.92 5.88
N LYS A 138 -6.90 -15.35 6.15
CA LYS A 138 -6.35 -15.38 7.51
C LYS A 138 -5.91 -13.99 7.99
N THR A 139 -5.71 -13.02 7.07
CA THR A 139 -5.13 -11.72 7.41
C THR A 139 -6.14 -10.78 8.08
N TYR A 140 -5.62 -9.87 8.92
CA TYR A 140 -6.42 -8.80 9.53
C TYR A 140 -7.02 -7.85 8.49
N GLN A 141 -6.31 -7.59 7.39
CA GLN A 141 -6.73 -6.69 6.32
C GLN A 141 -7.99 -7.19 5.63
N GLU A 142 -8.08 -8.49 5.34
CA GLU A 142 -9.27 -9.10 4.76
C GLU A 142 -10.46 -9.04 5.74
N ARG A 143 -10.23 -9.44 7.02
CA ARG A 143 -11.28 -9.54 8.03
C ARG A 143 -11.95 -8.21 8.37
N LEU A 144 -11.20 -7.09 8.33
CA LEU A 144 -11.69 -5.78 8.77
C LEU A 144 -11.92 -4.78 7.64
N MET A 145 -11.23 -4.90 6.52
CA MET A 145 -11.25 -3.87 5.48
C MET A 145 -11.68 -4.40 4.11
N GLY A 146 -11.79 -5.73 3.94
CA GLY A 146 -12.06 -6.34 2.63
C GLY A 146 -11.01 -5.96 1.58
N ALA A 147 -9.75 -5.68 2.02
CA ALA A 147 -8.67 -5.16 1.19
C ALA A 147 -7.62 -6.23 0.86
N GLY A 148 -7.99 -7.50 0.95
CA GLY A 148 -7.14 -8.62 0.58
C GLY A 148 -7.13 -8.91 -0.92
N LEU A 149 -6.46 -10.00 -1.30
CA LEU A 149 -6.43 -10.46 -2.68
C LEU A 149 -7.87 -10.78 -3.16
N PRO A 150 -8.37 -10.19 -4.26
CA PRO A 150 -9.73 -10.43 -4.73
C PRO A 150 -10.00 -11.90 -5.02
N GLY A 151 -11.22 -12.38 -4.67
CA GLY A 151 -11.64 -13.76 -4.91
C GLY A 151 -12.81 -13.89 -5.90
N ASP A 152 -13.37 -12.79 -6.40
CA ASP A 152 -14.43 -12.86 -7.39
C ASP A 152 -13.88 -13.27 -8.77
N ALA A 153 -14.68 -14.08 -9.50
CA ALA A 153 -14.25 -14.67 -10.76
C ALA A 153 -13.79 -13.64 -11.79
N SER A 154 -14.42 -12.47 -11.83
CA SER A 154 -14.06 -11.41 -12.79
C SER A 154 -12.71 -10.78 -12.49
N ALA A 155 -12.38 -10.59 -11.21
CA ALA A 155 -11.06 -10.10 -10.80
C ALA A 155 -9.98 -11.14 -11.10
N VAL A 156 -10.21 -12.39 -10.77
CA VAL A 156 -9.28 -13.50 -11.05
C VAL A 156 -9.00 -13.60 -12.55
N GLN A 157 -10.04 -13.54 -13.39
CA GLN A 157 -9.86 -13.55 -14.84
C GLN A 157 -9.01 -12.38 -15.33
N ARG A 158 -9.23 -11.17 -14.81
CA ARG A 158 -8.38 -10.01 -15.16
C ARG A 158 -6.92 -10.23 -14.74
N MET A 159 -6.68 -10.74 -13.53
CA MET A 159 -5.33 -11.05 -13.04
C MET A 159 -4.61 -12.06 -13.96
N ILE A 160 -5.30 -13.12 -14.39
CA ILE A 160 -4.77 -14.12 -15.31
C ILE A 160 -4.51 -13.52 -16.70
N ALA A 161 -5.42 -12.68 -17.22
CA ALA A 161 -5.24 -12.01 -18.49
C ALA A 161 -4.02 -11.09 -18.48
N GLN A 162 -3.81 -10.29 -17.41
CA GLN A 162 -2.63 -9.47 -17.21
C GLN A 162 -1.33 -10.30 -17.21
N ALA A 163 -1.37 -11.52 -16.69
CA ALA A 163 -0.22 -12.43 -16.76
C ALA A 163 0.09 -12.87 -18.20
N GLY A 164 -0.92 -13.05 -19.04
CA GLY A 164 -0.76 -13.32 -20.49
C GLY A 164 -0.07 -12.18 -21.25
N GLU A 165 -0.18 -10.95 -20.74
CA GLU A 165 0.47 -9.75 -21.27
C GLU A 165 1.82 -9.44 -20.58
N ASP A 166 2.36 -10.36 -19.80
CA ASP A 166 3.59 -10.19 -19.00
C ASP A 166 3.51 -9.02 -17.99
N GLN A 167 2.31 -8.69 -17.50
CA GLN A 167 2.08 -7.56 -16.60
C GLN A 167 1.95 -7.95 -15.13
N VAL A 168 2.32 -9.18 -14.76
CA VAL A 168 2.20 -9.67 -13.37
C VAL A 168 3.49 -10.33 -12.92
N ARG A 169 3.82 -10.11 -11.64
CA ARG A 169 4.80 -10.92 -10.90
C ARG A 169 4.21 -11.28 -9.55
N ALA A 170 4.27 -12.56 -9.21
CA ALA A 170 3.78 -13.02 -7.93
C ALA A 170 4.74 -14.01 -7.28
N TRP A 171 4.71 -14.08 -5.95
CA TRP A 171 5.57 -14.97 -5.18
C TRP A 171 4.81 -15.56 -4.01
N LEU A 172 5.13 -16.81 -3.69
CA LEU A 172 4.77 -17.48 -2.44
C LEU A 172 6.03 -17.85 -1.68
N LEU A 173 6.00 -17.66 -0.38
CA LEU A 173 7.00 -18.15 0.55
C LEU A 173 6.39 -19.30 1.36
N TYR A 174 7.10 -20.41 1.45
CA TYR A 174 6.70 -21.58 2.21
C TYR A 174 7.59 -21.75 3.46
N VAL A 175 6.99 -22.23 4.53
CA VAL A 175 7.68 -22.62 5.77
C VAL A 175 7.24 -24.03 6.14
N ARG A 176 8.19 -24.97 6.24
CA ARG A 176 7.89 -26.38 6.50
C ARG A 176 6.91 -27.01 5.48
N GLY A 177 6.97 -26.56 4.23
CA GLY A 177 6.08 -27.01 3.17
C GLY A 177 4.70 -26.32 3.12
N GLU A 178 4.36 -25.49 4.13
CA GLU A 178 3.09 -24.77 4.19
C GLU A 178 3.23 -23.33 3.71
N PRO A 179 2.22 -22.78 2.97
CA PRO A 179 2.23 -21.40 2.52
C PRO A 179 2.26 -20.42 3.70
N ALA A 180 3.25 -19.54 3.75
CA ALA A 180 3.49 -18.61 4.86
C ALA A 180 3.27 -17.13 4.51
N ALA A 181 3.56 -16.74 3.27
CA ALA A 181 3.31 -15.38 2.79
C ALA A 181 3.11 -15.37 1.27
N TYR A 182 2.40 -14.37 0.78
CA TYR A 182 2.23 -14.10 -0.64
C TYR A 182 2.49 -12.63 -0.95
N LEU A 183 2.90 -12.39 -2.20
CA LEU A 183 3.03 -11.07 -2.80
C LEU A 183 2.52 -11.17 -4.24
N TRP A 184 1.64 -10.26 -4.64
CA TRP A 184 1.16 -10.09 -5.99
C TRP A 184 1.37 -8.64 -6.43
N CYS A 185 1.95 -8.46 -7.61
CA CYS A 185 2.32 -7.18 -8.17
C CYS A 185 1.83 -7.08 -9.62
N GLY A 186 1.11 -6.00 -9.93
CA GLY A 186 0.68 -5.65 -11.28
C GLY A 186 1.58 -4.60 -11.89
N ALA A 187 1.78 -4.67 -13.20
CA ALA A 187 2.53 -3.65 -13.93
C ALA A 187 1.69 -2.41 -14.23
N ASP A 188 2.35 -1.27 -14.23
CA ASP A 188 1.89 0.02 -14.74
C ASP A 188 3.03 0.55 -15.63
N GLY A 189 2.98 0.22 -16.92
CA GLY A 189 4.08 0.42 -17.84
C GLY A 189 5.33 -0.40 -17.46
N GLU A 190 6.45 0.28 -17.23
CA GLU A 190 7.71 -0.32 -16.80
C GLU A 190 7.88 -0.34 -15.28
N THR A 191 6.87 0.11 -14.53
CA THR A 191 6.84 0.12 -13.07
C THR A 191 5.99 -1.04 -12.56
N LEU A 192 6.54 -1.88 -11.68
CA LEU A 192 5.80 -2.95 -11.01
C LEU A 192 5.28 -2.46 -9.67
N ARG A 193 3.97 -2.61 -9.43
CA ARG A 193 3.28 -2.09 -8.25
C ARG A 193 3.08 -3.17 -7.18
N TYR A 194 3.32 -2.82 -5.94
CA TYR A 194 3.01 -3.58 -4.74
C TYR A 194 1.51 -3.51 -4.43
N ASP A 195 0.72 -4.42 -5.00
CA ASP A 195 -0.75 -4.34 -4.90
C ASP A 195 -1.32 -5.19 -3.76
N TYR A 196 -0.96 -6.47 -3.68
CA TYR A 196 -1.50 -7.37 -2.66
C TYR A 196 -0.40 -8.14 -1.95
N VAL A 197 -0.43 -8.12 -0.63
CA VAL A 197 0.51 -8.85 0.21
C VAL A 197 -0.21 -9.37 1.44
N GLY A 198 0.19 -10.54 1.89
CA GLY A 198 -0.29 -11.10 3.15
C GLY A 198 0.63 -12.18 3.67
N HIS A 199 0.46 -12.52 4.93
CA HIS A 199 1.19 -13.62 5.55
C HIS A 199 0.32 -14.30 6.62
N ASP A 200 0.62 -15.52 6.94
CA ASP A 200 -0.06 -16.24 8.03
C ASP A 200 0.27 -15.56 9.37
N PRO A 201 -0.73 -15.04 10.11
CA PRO A 201 -0.52 -14.38 11.41
C PRO A 201 0.17 -15.29 12.43
N ALA A 202 -0.01 -16.61 12.35
CA ALA A 202 0.65 -17.56 13.23
C ALA A 202 2.19 -17.55 13.09
N LEU A 203 2.68 -17.14 11.91
CA LEU A 203 4.10 -17.05 11.60
C LEU A 203 4.67 -15.63 11.73
N ALA A 204 3.91 -14.67 12.27
CA ALA A 204 4.32 -13.26 12.37
C ALA A 204 5.68 -13.08 13.08
N ALA A 205 6.01 -13.91 14.07
CA ALA A 205 7.29 -13.90 14.79
C ALA A 205 8.52 -14.20 13.88
N LEU A 206 8.31 -14.82 12.73
CA LEU A 206 9.33 -15.11 11.72
C LEU A 206 9.45 -13.99 10.68
N SER A 207 8.51 -13.05 10.66
CA SER A 207 8.44 -11.94 9.70
C SER A 207 8.43 -12.37 8.22
N PRO A 208 7.57 -13.34 7.80
CA PRO A 208 7.67 -13.95 6.48
C PRO A 208 7.42 -12.92 5.36
N GLY A 209 6.54 -11.92 5.55
CA GLY A 209 6.32 -10.86 4.57
C GLY A 209 7.55 -10.00 4.28
N SER A 210 8.42 -9.75 5.31
CA SER A 210 9.66 -8.99 5.07
C SER A 210 10.70 -9.82 4.30
N VAL A 211 10.76 -11.13 4.57
CA VAL A 211 11.68 -12.06 3.89
C VAL A 211 11.24 -12.25 2.43
N LEU A 212 9.94 -12.43 2.21
CA LEU A 212 9.37 -12.55 0.88
C LEU A 212 9.62 -11.28 0.05
N MET A 213 9.43 -10.10 0.64
CA MET A 213 9.69 -8.82 -0.03
C MET A 213 11.15 -8.69 -0.46
N GLU A 214 12.11 -9.03 0.43
CA GLU A 214 13.54 -8.99 0.07
C GLU A 214 13.83 -9.96 -1.08
N ALA A 215 13.29 -11.17 -1.04
CA ALA A 215 13.48 -12.17 -2.09
C ALA A 215 12.88 -11.72 -3.43
N ALA A 216 11.67 -11.17 -3.41
CA ALA A 216 11.01 -10.64 -4.60
C ALA A 216 11.78 -9.46 -5.23
N LEU A 217 12.27 -8.52 -4.42
CA LEU A 217 13.10 -7.42 -4.91
C LEU A 217 14.38 -7.92 -5.57
N ARG A 218 15.03 -8.94 -5.00
CA ARG A 218 16.25 -9.53 -5.60
C ARG A 218 15.96 -10.18 -6.95
N ASP A 219 14.84 -10.87 -7.08
CA ASP A 219 14.37 -11.43 -8.35
C ASP A 219 14.15 -10.34 -9.41
N LEU A 220 13.58 -9.21 -9.00
CA LEU A 220 13.22 -8.11 -9.89
C LEU A 220 14.42 -7.38 -10.48
N PHE A 221 15.60 -7.42 -9.85
CA PHE A 221 16.82 -6.84 -10.46
C PHE A 221 17.28 -7.56 -11.73
N ALA A 222 16.79 -8.76 -12.00
CA ALA A 222 17.01 -9.51 -13.24
C ALA A 222 15.78 -9.50 -14.17
N ASP A 223 14.75 -8.72 -13.84
CA ASP A 223 13.51 -8.61 -14.62
C ASP A 223 13.56 -7.38 -15.56
N ARG A 224 12.52 -7.21 -16.40
CA ARG A 224 12.39 -6.10 -17.34
C ARG A 224 11.95 -4.77 -16.72
N PHE A 225 11.46 -4.80 -15.49
CA PHE A 225 10.92 -3.60 -14.85
C PHE A 225 12.04 -2.64 -14.42
N VAL A 226 11.77 -1.35 -14.57
CA VAL A 226 12.73 -0.29 -14.18
C VAL A 226 12.52 0.19 -12.75
N ARG A 227 11.31 0.03 -12.20
CA ARG A 227 10.96 0.45 -10.83
C ARG A 227 10.05 -0.55 -10.15
N PHE A 228 10.19 -0.62 -8.82
CA PHE A 228 9.23 -1.27 -7.95
C PHE A 228 8.60 -0.22 -7.04
N ASP A 229 7.29 -0.02 -7.19
CA ASP A 229 6.52 0.99 -6.47
C ASP A 229 5.83 0.38 -5.24
N PHE A 230 6.16 0.86 -4.05
CA PHE A 230 5.50 0.45 -2.81
C PHE A 230 4.07 1.02 -2.67
N THR A 231 3.60 1.77 -3.63
CA THR A 231 2.29 2.42 -3.65
C THR A 231 2.06 3.42 -2.51
N GLU A 232 0.83 3.86 -2.36
CA GLU A 232 0.42 4.87 -1.39
C GLU A 232 0.65 4.43 0.06
N GLY A 233 0.79 5.41 0.94
CA GLY A 233 0.88 5.22 2.39
C GLY A 233 2.28 4.94 2.92
N GLU A 234 2.48 5.37 4.15
CA GLU A 234 3.76 5.21 4.84
C GLU A 234 3.85 3.86 5.56
N GLY A 235 5.05 3.29 5.53
CA GLY A 235 5.38 2.09 6.28
C GLY A 235 6.88 2.00 6.54
N GLN A 236 7.24 1.61 7.77
CA GLN A 236 8.65 1.46 8.13
C GLN A 236 9.38 0.46 7.21
N HIS A 237 8.71 -0.60 6.79
CA HIS A 237 9.26 -1.59 5.86
C HIS A 237 9.49 -1.00 4.46
N LYS A 238 8.57 -0.15 3.97
CA LYS A 238 8.70 0.55 2.69
C LYS A 238 9.91 1.47 2.71
N ARG A 239 9.99 2.36 3.70
CA ARG A 239 11.16 3.26 3.90
C ARG A 239 12.46 2.48 4.02
N GLY A 240 12.46 1.36 4.76
CA GLY A 240 13.67 0.58 5.01
C GLY A 240 14.23 -0.14 3.80
N MET A 241 13.41 -0.41 2.77
CA MET A 241 13.81 -1.15 1.57
C MET A 241 13.86 -0.28 0.30
N ALA A 242 13.34 0.94 0.35
CA ALA A 242 13.30 1.83 -0.80
C ALA A 242 14.69 2.37 -1.16
N SER A 243 14.89 2.65 -2.45
CA SER A 243 16.02 3.43 -2.96
C SER A 243 15.77 4.92 -2.81
N ALA A 244 14.51 5.34 -3.03
CA ALA A 244 14.10 6.74 -3.00
C ALA A 244 12.59 6.87 -2.72
N GLY A 245 12.10 8.11 -2.71
CA GLY A 245 10.69 8.40 -2.55
C GLY A 245 10.34 9.78 -3.06
N VAL A 246 9.09 9.98 -3.40
CA VAL A 246 8.51 11.26 -3.81
C VAL A 246 7.46 11.70 -2.79
N ALA A 247 7.56 12.97 -2.33
CA ALA A 247 6.57 13.53 -1.42
C ALA A 247 5.26 13.78 -2.17
N CYS A 248 4.19 13.14 -1.71
CA CYS A 248 2.87 13.19 -2.32
C CYS A 248 1.81 13.57 -1.30
N HIS A 249 0.69 14.03 -1.82
CA HIS A 249 -0.52 14.23 -1.04
C HIS A 249 -1.76 13.75 -1.81
N ASP A 250 -2.81 13.46 -1.07
CA ASP A 250 -4.13 13.20 -1.63
C ASP A 250 -5.01 14.43 -1.42
N LEU A 251 -5.64 14.91 -2.49
CA LEU A 251 -6.50 16.08 -2.49
C LEU A 251 -7.94 15.73 -2.83
N LEU A 252 -8.86 16.30 -2.06
CA LEU A 252 -10.25 16.46 -2.46
C LEU A 252 -10.42 17.83 -3.15
N LEU A 253 -10.93 17.79 -4.36
CA LEU A 253 -11.27 18.96 -5.16
C LEU A 253 -12.78 18.95 -5.37
N LEU A 254 -13.52 19.74 -4.59
CA LEU A 254 -14.98 19.68 -4.56
C LEU A 254 -15.60 20.93 -5.18
N ARG A 255 -16.80 20.78 -5.76
CA ARG A 255 -17.62 21.91 -6.19
C ARG A 255 -17.87 22.87 -5.01
N PRO A 256 -17.92 24.20 -5.24
CA PRO A 256 -18.12 25.20 -4.17
C PRO A 256 -19.59 25.27 -3.72
N THR A 257 -20.10 24.17 -3.15
CA THR A 257 -21.46 24.10 -2.58
C THR A 257 -21.42 24.17 -1.06
N LEU A 258 -22.48 24.68 -0.43
CA LEU A 258 -22.59 24.71 1.02
C LEU A 258 -22.47 23.32 1.65
N ALA A 259 -23.03 22.30 0.98
CA ALA A 259 -22.93 20.90 1.43
C ALA A 259 -21.49 20.39 1.43
N ASN A 260 -20.69 20.73 0.41
CA ASN A 260 -19.28 20.34 0.33
C ASN A 260 -18.42 21.11 1.33
N LEU A 261 -18.67 22.40 1.53
CA LEU A 261 -18.02 23.21 2.57
C LEU A 261 -18.27 22.65 3.95
N ALA A 262 -19.54 22.35 4.30
CA ALA A 262 -19.91 21.75 5.58
C ALA A 262 -19.24 20.38 5.79
N ALA A 263 -19.21 19.54 4.73
CA ALA A 263 -18.57 18.23 4.81
C ALA A 263 -17.07 18.32 5.09
N VAL A 264 -16.35 19.21 4.39
CA VAL A 264 -14.92 19.43 4.59
C VAL A 264 -14.63 20.00 5.96
N SER A 265 -15.45 20.97 6.43
CA SER A 265 -15.31 21.55 7.77
C SER A 265 -15.50 20.49 8.86
N LEU A 266 -16.48 19.60 8.71
CA LEU A 266 -16.73 18.51 9.66
C LEU A 266 -15.55 17.53 9.71
N VAL A 267 -15.04 17.10 8.53
CA VAL A 267 -13.88 16.19 8.45
C VAL A 267 -12.64 16.85 9.02
N GLY A 268 -12.35 18.11 8.62
CA GLY A 268 -11.19 18.85 9.11
C GLY A 268 -11.21 19.10 10.61
N GLY A 269 -12.39 19.45 11.16
CA GLY A 269 -12.60 19.62 12.59
C GLY A 269 -12.39 18.32 13.36
N PHE A 270 -12.94 17.21 12.87
CA PHE A 270 -12.72 15.89 13.45
C PHE A 270 -11.24 15.48 13.43
N ASP A 271 -10.55 15.64 12.30
CA ASP A 271 -9.14 15.32 12.17
C ASP A 271 -8.26 16.19 13.10
N ALA A 272 -8.62 17.47 13.27
CA ALA A 272 -7.95 18.36 14.20
C ALA A 272 -8.15 17.91 15.66
N ALA A 273 -9.38 17.58 16.04
CA ALA A 273 -9.70 17.06 17.38
C ALA A 273 -8.94 15.75 17.66
N MET A 274 -8.86 14.84 16.68
CA MET A 274 -8.12 13.59 16.81
C MET A 274 -6.62 13.81 16.94
N ARG A 275 -6.04 14.80 16.25
CA ARG A 275 -4.61 15.17 16.42
C ARG A 275 -4.33 15.68 17.83
N VAL A 276 -5.21 16.53 18.37
CA VAL A 276 -5.10 17.03 19.74
C VAL A 276 -5.21 15.89 20.74
N ALA A 277 -6.22 15.01 20.60
CA ALA A 277 -6.41 13.86 21.47
C ALA A 277 -5.19 12.90 21.47
N LYS A 278 -4.62 12.62 20.29
CA LYS A 278 -3.39 11.80 20.16
C LYS A 278 -2.19 12.47 20.86
N ARG A 279 -2.00 13.79 20.72
CA ARG A 279 -0.94 14.53 21.40
C ARG A 279 -1.11 14.49 22.92
N ALA A 280 -2.34 14.70 23.41
CA ALA A 280 -2.66 14.62 24.82
C ALA A 280 -2.39 13.20 25.39
N ALA A 281 -2.80 12.15 24.67
CA ALA A 281 -2.56 10.76 25.08
C ALA A 281 -1.06 10.36 25.04
N ALA A 282 -0.25 11.02 24.24
CA ALA A 282 1.20 10.83 24.17
C ALA A 282 1.97 11.59 25.28
N ALA A 283 1.32 12.50 26.01
CA ALA A 283 1.95 13.25 27.08
C ALA A 283 2.40 12.33 28.22
N PRO A 284 3.62 12.51 28.79
CA PRO A 284 4.18 11.61 29.81
C PRO A 284 3.29 11.41 31.03
N ALA A 285 2.52 12.43 31.42
CA ALA A 285 1.59 12.38 32.55
C ALA A 285 0.43 11.35 32.39
N LEU A 286 0.01 11.08 31.15
CA LEU A 286 -1.09 10.15 30.86
C LEU A 286 -0.64 8.72 30.53
N GLN A 287 0.65 8.53 30.19
CA GLN A 287 1.19 7.19 29.90
C GLN A 287 1.17 6.26 31.13
N GLY A 288 1.27 6.81 32.34
CA GLY A 288 1.15 6.06 33.59
C GLY A 288 -0.26 5.48 33.81
N ILE A 289 -1.30 6.22 33.42
CA ILE A 289 -2.71 5.80 33.55
C ILE A 289 -3.04 4.74 32.49
N ALA A 290 -2.61 4.93 31.25
CA ALA A 290 -2.83 3.97 30.17
C ALA A 290 -2.15 2.60 30.41
N LYS A 291 -0.99 2.56 31.08
CA LYS A 291 -0.34 1.30 31.51
C LYS A 291 -1.11 0.60 32.63
N ARG A 292 -1.77 1.32 33.53
CA ARG A 292 -2.60 0.73 34.60
C ARG A 292 -3.88 0.10 34.04
N VAL A 293 -4.55 0.78 33.11
CA VAL A 293 -5.80 0.28 32.46
C VAL A 293 -5.56 -0.94 31.56
N ARG A 294 -4.36 -1.11 31.00
CA ARG A 294 -4.02 -2.32 30.23
C ARG A 294 -3.63 -3.52 31.07
N ARG A 295 -3.45 -3.34 32.38
CA ARG A 295 -3.05 -4.42 33.32
C ARG A 295 -4.20 -4.84 34.23
N ALA A 296 -5.34 -4.15 34.21
CA ALA A 296 -6.60 -4.52 34.81
C ALA A 296 -7.53 -5.17 33.77
#